data_fe009fe0ae9b8c3aae5da9d7bd59e14f
#
_entry.id   fe009fe0ae9b8c3aae5da9d7bd59e14f
#
_cell.length_a   1.000
_cell.length_b   1.000
_cell.length_c   1.000
_cell.angle_alpha   90.00
_cell.angle_beta   90.00
_cell.angle_gamma   90.00
#
_symmetry.space_group_name_H-M   'P 1'
#
loop_
_entity.id
_entity.type
_entity.pdbx_description
1 polymer ?
#
loop_
_entity_poly.entity_id
_entity_poly.type
_entity_poly.pdbx_seq_one_letter_code
_entity_poly.pdbx_strand_id
1 'polypeptide(L)'
;MLATSLLYLSSSAFNAAQASWNINNVCSGYATATGSGYSGGALLLDPIASDMEITALNSNQLNYNGINAAMAGAYLKVTGPKGSTTVYVTDIYPEGGDCALDLSFNAFKKIGDLQDGIINISWQLVEAPVTGNVIYRIKEGSNPYWAAVQVRNAKYPIIAMQYMKNNNWVSAPKMSYNHFILENLGNQTTKIRFTDIKGRQLRDVLPQMPESTSQAYMVVGNVQLP
;
A
#
# COMPACT_ATOMS: atom_id res chain seq x y z
N MET A 1 39.57 2.88 -59.77
CA MET A 1 38.71 2.21 -58.81
C MET A 1 38.74 3.01 -57.52
N LEU A 2 37.73 3.82 -57.27
CA LEU A 2 37.60 4.57 -55.99
C LEU A 2 36.70 3.76 -55.07
N ALA A 3 37.23 3.39 -53.91
CA ALA A 3 36.48 2.71 -52.85
C ALA A 3 35.88 3.79 -51.92
N THR A 4 34.57 3.86 -51.85
CA THR A 4 33.82 4.76 -50.95
C THR A 4 33.53 3.98 -49.69
N SER A 5 34.19 4.34 -48.57
CA SER A 5 33.89 3.77 -47.25
C SER A 5 32.70 4.51 -46.63
N LEU A 6 31.57 3.81 -46.38
CA LEU A 6 30.47 4.27 -45.59
C LEU A 6 30.83 4.17 -44.10
N LEU A 7 30.90 5.29 -43.41
CA LEU A 7 30.91 5.36 -41.96
C LEU A 7 29.48 5.14 -41.41
N TYR A 8 29.28 4.00 -40.72
CA TYR A 8 28.05 3.80 -39.88
C TYR A 8 28.25 4.53 -38.56
N LEU A 9 27.50 5.61 -38.38
CA LEU A 9 27.31 6.26 -37.06
C LEU A 9 26.32 5.41 -36.27
N SER A 10 26.78 4.65 -35.29
CA SER A 10 25.94 4.01 -34.30
C SER A 10 25.46 5.07 -33.30
N SER A 11 24.18 5.42 -33.38
CA SER A 11 23.51 6.21 -32.34
C SER A 11 23.29 5.33 -31.11
N SER A 12 24.16 5.45 -30.11
CA SER A 12 23.90 4.92 -28.77
C SER A 12 22.75 5.74 -28.16
N ALA A 13 21.56 5.16 -28.14
CA ALA A 13 20.46 5.69 -27.35
C ALA A 13 20.87 5.59 -25.87
N PHE A 14 21.15 6.71 -25.24
CA PHE A 14 21.24 6.82 -23.79
C PHE A 14 19.83 6.54 -23.22
N ASN A 15 19.57 5.31 -22.79
CA ASN A 15 18.49 5.04 -21.85
C ASN A 15 18.91 5.68 -20.53
N ALA A 16 18.47 6.90 -20.28
CA ALA A 16 18.45 7.45 -18.95
C ALA A 16 17.50 6.55 -18.12
N ALA A 17 18.06 5.67 -17.29
CA ALA A 17 17.28 4.97 -16.31
C ALA A 17 16.57 6.05 -15.46
N GLN A 18 15.26 6.17 -15.61
CA GLN A 18 14.47 7.03 -14.72
C GLN A 18 14.75 6.58 -13.31
N ALA A 19 15.34 7.46 -12.50
CA ALA A 19 15.59 7.18 -11.11
C ALA A 19 14.23 6.80 -10.48
N SER A 20 14.10 5.57 -10.01
CA SER A 20 12.87 5.09 -9.37
C SER A 20 12.54 6.03 -8.23
N TRP A 21 11.26 6.48 -8.13
CA TRP A 21 10.80 7.31 -7.03
C TRP A 21 11.19 6.69 -5.68
N ASN A 22 11.72 7.53 -4.78
CA ASN A 22 12.07 7.12 -3.43
C ASN A 22 10.96 7.57 -2.46
N ILE A 23 10.56 6.69 -1.55
CA ILE A 23 9.48 6.92 -0.58
C ILE A 23 9.67 8.15 0.32
N ASN A 24 10.89 8.64 0.47
CA ASN A 24 11.20 9.84 1.25
C ASN A 24 11.10 11.13 0.42
N ASN A 25 10.89 11.01 -0.89
CA ASN A 25 10.84 12.14 -1.82
C ASN A 25 9.40 12.47 -2.20
N VAL A 26 9.20 13.71 -2.64
CA VAL A 26 7.95 14.12 -3.28
C VAL A 26 7.81 13.41 -4.62
N CYS A 27 6.60 12.91 -4.92
CA CYS A 27 6.22 12.36 -6.20
C CYS A 27 5.39 13.39 -6.95
N SER A 28 5.72 13.69 -8.20
CA SER A 28 5.00 14.66 -9.02
C SER A 28 4.33 13.96 -10.20
N GLY A 29 3.04 14.16 -10.37
CA GLY A 29 2.22 13.52 -11.38
C GLY A 29 0.91 14.25 -11.60
N TYR A 30 -0.15 13.51 -11.82
CA TYR A 30 -1.50 14.05 -12.00
C TYR A 30 -2.52 13.30 -11.15
N ALA A 31 -3.69 13.91 -10.98
CA ALA A 31 -4.83 13.25 -10.36
C ALA A 31 -6.06 13.29 -11.26
N THR A 32 -6.81 12.20 -11.27
CA THR A 32 -8.19 12.08 -11.72
C THR A 32 -9.13 12.00 -10.51
N ALA A 33 -10.45 11.95 -10.74
CA ALA A 33 -11.45 11.86 -9.68
C ALA A 33 -12.42 10.71 -9.92
N THR A 34 -12.70 9.95 -8.85
CA THR A 34 -13.61 8.79 -8.86
C THR A 34 -14.60 8.82 -7.72
N GLY A 35 -15.75 8.19 -7.91
CA GLY A 35 -16.73 7.91 -6.85
C GLY A 35 -16.58 6.51 -6.24
N SER A 36 -15.59 5.72 -6.65
CA SER A 36 -15.38 4.33 -6.23
C SER A 36 -14.39 4.20 -5.06
N GLY A 37 -14.13 2.96 -4.61
CA GLY A 37 -13.10 2.62 -3.63
C GLY A 37 -13.59 2.50 -2.17
N TYR A 38 -14.80 2.94 -1.84
CA TYR A 38 -15.31 2.90 -0.45
C TYR A 38 -15.71 1.51 0.05
N SER A 39 -15.86 0.53 -0.84
CA SER A 39 -16.11 -0.87 -0.49
C SER A 39 -14.85 -1.69 -0.19
N GLY A 40 -13.70 -1.02 0.01
CA GLY A 40 -12.43 -1.66 0.38
C GLY A 40 -11.42 -1.76 -0.75
N GLY A 41 -11.83 -1.58 -2.01
CA GLY A 41 -10.97 -1.66 -3.18
C GLY A 41 -10.23 -2.99 -3.31
N ALA A 42 -9.25 -3.05 -4.19
CA ALA A 42 -8.40 -4.23 -4.38
C ALA A 42 -7.56 -4.57 -3.13
N LEU A 43 -7.43 -3.63 -2.18
CA LEU A 43 -6.61 -3.77 -0.98
C LEU A 43 -7.39 -4.29 0.24
N LEU A 44 -8.70 -4.54 0.11
CA LEU A 44 -9.59 -5.07 1.13
C LEU A 44 -9.51 -4.29 2.46
N LEU A 45 -9.58 -2.96 2.38
CA LEU A 45 -9.47 -2.07 3.54
C LEU A 45 -10.84 -1.66 4.12
N ASP A 46 -11.92 -2.29 3.66
CA ASP A 46 -13.26 -2.13 4.22
C ASP A 46 -13.33 -2.47 5.73
N PRO A 47 -14.21 -1.81 6.52
CA PRO A 47 -15.09 -0.71 6.12
C PRO A 47 -14.32 0.62 6.02
N ILE A 48 -14.70 1.46 5.03
CA ILE A 48 -14.18 2.80 4.83
C ILE A 48 -15.35 3.78 5.00
N ALA A 49 -15.19 4.75 5.89
CA ALA A 49 -16.22 5.77 6.09
C ALA A 49 -16.41 6.60 4.82
N SER A 50 -17.65 6.92 4.47
CA SER A 50 -18.00 7.61 3.21
C SER A 50 -17.48 9.05 3.11
N ASP A 51 -17.10 9.65 4.24
CA ASP A 51 -16.51 10.98 4.35
C ASP A 51 -14.98 10.96 4.31
N MET A 52 -14.34 9.79 4.38
CA MET A 52 -12.89 9.68 4.23
C MET A 52 -12.44 10.14 2.84
N GLU A 53 -11.30 10.81 2.81
CA GLU A 53 -10.61 11.14 1.58
C GLU A 53 -9.70 9.97 1.19
N ILE A 54 -10.04 9.31 0.10
CA ILE A 54 -9.35 8.10 -0.35
C ILE A 54 -8.77 8.29 -1.76
N THR A 55 -7.85 7.41 -2.10
CA THR A 55 -7.25 7.36 -3.43
C THR A 55 -6.92 5.94 -3.86
N ALA A 56 -7.01 5.70 -5.16
CA ALA A 56 -6.27 4.65 -5.82
C ALA A 56 -4.89 5.17 -6.23
N LEU A 57 -3.87 4.33 -6.11
CA LEU A 57 -2.47 4.64 -6.42
C LEU A 57 -2.01 3.82 -7.61
N ASN A 58 -1.21 4.42 -8.50
CA ASN A 58 -0.70 3.68 -9.64
C ASN A 58 0.11 2.45 -9.23
N SER A 59 0.20 1.48 -10.13
CA SER A 59 0.75 0.15 -9.83
C SER A 59 2.22 0.19 -9.40
N ASN A 60 3.04 1.07 -9.99
CA ASN A 60 4.48 1.14 -9.70
C ASN A 60 4.74 1.64 -8.27
N GLN A 61 4.09 2.74 -7.87
CA GLN A 61 4.24 3.29 -6.53
C GLN A 61 3.52 2.43 -5.48
N LEU A 62 2.37 1.84 -5.82
CA LEU A 62 1.67 0.90 -4.92
C LEU A 62 2.54 -0.30 -4.55
N ASN A 63 3.24 -0.87 -5.55
CA ASN A 63 4.13 -2.02 -5.37
C ASN A 63 5.59 -1.60 -5.17
N TYR A 64 5.81 -0.58 -4.38
CA TYR A 64 7.13 0.01 -4.12
C TYR A 64 8.20 -1.05 -3.84
N ASN A 65 9.35 -0.94 -4.52
CA ASN A 65 10.47 -1.90 -4.48
C ASN A 65 10.06 -3.35 -4.82
N GLY A 66 9.04 -3.55 -5.65
CA GLY A 66 8.56 -4.87 -6.05
C GLY A 66 7.82 -5.63 -4.95
N ILE A 67 7.47 -4.98 -3.85
CA ILE A 67 6.70 -5.57 -2.77
C ILE A 67 5.21 -5.38 -3.06
N ASN A 68 4.45 -6.47 -3.15
CA ASN A 68 3.01 -6.44 -3.37
C ASN A 68 2.30 -5.51 -2.38
N ALA A 69 1.51 -4.58 -2.90
CA ALA A 69 0.71 -3.64 -2.11
C ALA A 69 1.51 -2.93 -0.99
N ALA A 70 2.78 -2.57 -1.26
CA ALA A 70 3.68 -1.96 -0.27
C ALA A 70 3.10 -0.67 0.32
N MET A 71 2.38 0.12 -0.49
CA MET A 71 1.77 1.39 -0.09
C MET A 71 0.29 1.25 0.33
N ALA A 72 -0.23 0.04 0.43
CA ALA A 72 -1.61 -0.17 0.88
C ALA A 72 -1.81 0.36 2.29
N GLY A 73 -2.84 1.18 2.49
CA GLY A 73 -3.12 1.83 3.78
C GLY A 73 -2.18 2.99 4.11
N ALA A 74 -1.42 3.49 3.14
CA ALA A 74 -0.61 4.70 3.28
C ALA A 74 -1.50 5.95 3.41
N TYR A 75 -0.99 6.96 4.13
CA TYR A 75 -1.52 8.32 4.07
C TYR A 75 -0.59 9.19 3.24
N LEU A 76 -1.16 9.88 2.26
CA LEU A 76 -0.42 10.75 1.34
C LEU A 76 -0.91 12.19 1.51
N LYS A 77 0.01 13.12 1.79
CA LYS A 77 -0.28 14.55 1.66
C LYS A 77 -0.18 14.93 0.19
N VAL A 78 -1.28 15.33 -0.40
CA VAL A 78 -1.41 15.69 -1.81
C VAL A 78 -1.60 17.19 -1.94
N THR A 79 -0.86 17.81 -2.84
CA THR A 79 -0.94 19.23 -3.17
C THR A 79 -1.31 19.40 -4.64
N GLY A 80 -2.32 20.18 -4.92
CA GLY A 80 -2.79 20.54 -6.26
C GLY A 80 -2.96 22.06 -6.39
N PRO A 81 -3.59 22.53 -7.49
CA PRO A 81 -3.69 23.97 -7.82
C PRO A 81 -4.39 24.83 -6.76
N LYS A 82 -5.35 24.27 -6.03
CA LYS A 82 -6.18 25.00 -5.05
C LYS A 82 -5.80 24.81 -3.60
N GLY A 83 -4.86 23.91 -3.29
CA GLY A 83 -4.46 23.63 -1.92
C GLY A 83 -3.91 22.23 -1.73
N SER A 84 -4.03 21.74 -0.50
CA SER A 84 -3.56 20.38 -0.15
C SER A 84 -4.55 19.65 0.72
N THR A 85 -4.52 18.32 0.62
CA THR A 85 -5.30 17.43 1.47
C THR A 85 -4.48 16.18 1.81
N THR A 86 -5.00 15.34 2.72
CA THR A 86 -4.38 14.05 3.07
C THR A 86 -5.36 12.94 2.71
N VAL A 87 -4.90 11.96 1.93
CA VAL A 87 -5.73 10.87 1.43
C VAL A 87 -5.21 9.51 1.89
N TYR A 88 -6.10 8.55 2.02
CA TYR A 88 -5.82 7.16 2.39
C TYR A 88 -5.79 6.27 1.15
N VAL A 89 -4.72 5.51 0.95
CA VAL A 89 -4.55 4.61 -0.21
C VAL A 89 -5.35 3.33 0.02
N THR A 90 -6.44 3.17 -0.72
CA THR A 90 -7.39 2.05 -0.58
C THR A 90 -7.47 1.14 -1.79
N ASP A 91 -6.95 1.57 -2.94
CA ASP A 91 -7.11 0.83 -4.19
C ASP A 91 -5.91 0.99 -5.12
N ILE A 92 -5.92 0.22 -6.20
CA ILE A 92 -4.96 0.30 -7.30
C ILE A 92 -5.54 1.10 -8.47
N TYR A 93 -4.69 1.92 -9.11
CA TYR A 93 -5.00 2.66 -10.35
C TYR A 93 -4.14 2.10 -11.50
N PRO A 94 -4.58 1.02 -12.18
CA PRO A 94 -3.75 0.30 -13.15
C PRO A 94 -3.35 1.16 -14.37
N GLU A 95 -4.24 2.05 -14.83
CA GLU A 95 -4.05 2.92 -15.98
C GLU A 95 -3.26 4.19 -15.64
N GLY A 96 -3.03 4.45 -14.35
CA GLY A 96 -2.32 5.63 -13.89
C GLY A 96 -0.85 5.62 -14.32
N GLY A 97 -0.36 6.74 -14.85
CA GLY A 97 1.07 6.97 -15.08
C GLY A 97 1.86 7.09 -13.76
N ASP A 98 3.16 7.30 -13.87
CA ASP A 98 4.00 7.50 -12.68
C ASP A 98 3.47 8.63 -11.80
N CYS A 99 3.42 8.39 -10.49
CA CYS A 99 2.91 9.30 -9.48
C CYS A 99 1.44 9.71 -9.64
N ALA A 100 0.66 9.05 -10.50
CA ALA A 100 -0.75 9.35 -10.67
C ALA A 100 -1.59 8.82 -9.50
N LEU A 101 -2.62 9.59 -9.15
CA LEU A 101 -3.65 9.25 -8.17
C LEU A 101 -5.03 9.31 -8.80
N ASP A 102 -5.93 8.39 -8.42
CA ASP A 102 -7.36 8.53 -8.70
C ASP A 102 -8.07 8.83 -7.37
N LEU A 103 -8.42 10.11 -7.18
CA LEU A 103 -8.88 10.66 -5.92
C LEU A 103 -10.40 10.52 -5.76
N SER A 104 -10.87 10.32 -4.56
CA SER A 104 -12.28 10.51 -4.25
C SER A 104 -12.73 11.93 -4.56
N PHE A 105 -14.00 12.13 -4.93
CA PHE A 105 -14.53 13.45 -5.30
C PHE A 105 -14.35 14.49 -4.19
N ASN A 106 -14.49 14.11 -2.92
CA ASN A 106 -14.29 15.01 -1.78
C ASN A 106 -12.81 15.43 -1.63
N ALA A 107 -11.86 14.54 -1.88
CA ALA A 107 -10.43 14.88 -1.89
C ALA A 107 -10.08 15.79 -3.07
N PHE A 108 -10.52 15.45 -4.28
CA PHE A 108 -10.21 16.22 -5.49
C PHE A 108 -10.71 17.68 -5.39
N LYS A 109 -11.95 17.89 -4.90
CA LYS A 109 -12.53 19.23 -4.71
C LYS A 109 -11.73 20.16 -3.81
N LYS A 110 -10.94 19.61 -2.89
CA LYS A 110 -10.08 20.43 -2.00
C LYS A 110 -8.84 20.97 -2.70
N ILE A 111 -8.42 20.34 -3.78
CA ILE A 111 -7.15 20.67 -4.45
C ILE A 111 -7.30 21.08 -5.91
N GLY A 112 -8.50 20.97 -6.50
CA GLY A 112 -8.80 21.32 -7.89
C GLY A 112 -10.29 21.52 -8.16
N ASP A 113 -10.66 21.74 -9.39
CA ASP A 113 -12.04 21.74 -9.86
C ASP A 113 -12.37 20.41 -10.54
N LEU A 114 -13.52 19.81 -10.21
CA LEU A 114 -13.96 18.58 -10.87
C LEU A 114 -14.12 18.73 -12.39
N GLN A 115 -14.40 19.94 -12.86
CA GLN A 115 -14.56 20.24 -14.29
C GLN A 115 -13.24 20.14 -15.06
N ASP A 116 -12.09 20.28 -14.38
CA ASP A 116 -10.78 20.14 -15.01
C ASP A 116 -10.50 18.68 -15.43
N GLY A 117 -11.17 17.71 -14.80
CA GLY A 117 -11.02 16.27 -15.05
C GLY A 117 -9.66 15.71 -14.63
N ILE A 118 -8.58 16.37 -15.01
CA ILE A 118 -7.19 16.02 -14.69
C ILE A 118 -6.46 17.27 -14.18
N ILE A 119 -5.78 17.16 -13.05
CA ILE A 119 -4.97 18.24 -12.49
C ILE A 119 -3.55 17.76 -12.18
N ASN A 120 -2.57 18.65 -12.33
CA ASN A 120 -1.20 18.37 -11.86
C ASN A 120 -1.14 18.39 -10.35
N ILE A 121 -0.49 17.41 -9.78
CA ILE A 121 -0.31 17.27 -8.33
C ILE A 121 1.13 16.93 -7.95
N SER A 122 1.44 17.13 -6.69
CA SER A 122 2.56 16.49 -6.02
C SER A 122 2.08 15.86 -4.73
N TRP A 123 2.71 14.75 -4.32
CA TRP A 123 2.36 14.10 -3.05
C TRP A 123 3.58 13.48 -2.37
N GLN A 124 3.45 13.23 -1.08
CA GLN A 124 4.46 12.55 -0.28
C GLN A 124 3.79 11.67 0.77
N LEU A 125 4.47 10.58 1.15
CA LEU A 125 4.06 9.73 2.25
C LEU A 125 4.15 10.50 3.57
N VAL A 126 3.07 10.47 4.36
CA VAL A 126 3.03 11.06 5.70
C VAL A 126 2.66 10.02 6.75
N GLU A 127 2.93 10.34 8.01
CA GLU A 127 2.47 9.52 9.12
C GLU A 127 0.94 9.53 9.17
N ALA A 128 0.35 8.34 9.37
CA ALA A 128 -1.10 8.21 9.50
C ALA A 128 -1.58 8.88 10.80
N PRO A 129 -2.69 9.62 10.76
CA PRO A 129 -3.28 10.26 11.94
C PRO A 129 -4.06 9.25 12.79
N VAL A 130 -3.44 8.11 13.08
CA VAL A 130 -4.07 7.01 13.82
C VAL A 130 -3.71 7.06 15.29
N THR A 131 -4.62 6.56 16.12
CA THR A 131 -4.47 6.44 17.58
C THR A 131 -4.67 5.00 18.03
N GLY A 132 -4.14 4.65 19.18
CA GLY A 132 -4.23 3.31 19.74
C GLY A 132 -3.31 2.31 19.04
N ASN A 133 -3.51 1.04 19.32
CA ASN A 133 -2.69 -0.05 18.80
C ASN A 133 -3.04 -0.42 17.35
N VAL A 134 -2.14 -1.15 16.70
CA VAL A 134 -2.44 -1.80 15.42
C VAL A 134 -3.63 -2.73 15.54
N ILE A 135 -4.32 -2.95 14.41
CA ILE A 135 -5.47 -3.84 14.34
C ILE A 135 -5.15 -4.91 13.29
N TYR A 136 -5.36 -6.17 13.63
CA TYR A 136 -5.25 -7.28 12.71
C TYR A 136 -6.61 -7.62 12.12
N ARG A 137 -6.75 -7.52 10.79
CA ARG A 137 -7.90 -8.10 10.08
C ARG A 137 -7.56 -9.53 9.71
N ILE A 138 -8.30 -10.46 10.24
CA ILE A 138 -8.23 -11.88 9.89
C ILE A 138 -9.27 -12.13 8.80
N LYS A 139 -8.79 -12.60 7.63
CA LYS A 139 -9.65 -12.81 6.46
C LYS A 139 -10.56 -14.04 6.66
N GLU A 140 -11.75 -14.00 6.07
CA GLU A 140 -12.64 -15.17 5.97
C GLU A 140 -11.88 -16.36 5.34
N GLY A 141 -12.19 -17.56 5.77
CA GLY A 141 -11.49 -18.79 5.40
C GLY A 141 -10.24 -19.10 6.23
N SER A 142 -9.80 -18.16 7.09
CA SER A 142 -8.66 -18.41 7.98
C SER A 142 -8.98 -19.49 9.02
N ASN A 143 -8.00 -20.32 9.30
CA ASN A 143 -8.07 -21.46 10.22
C ASN A 143 -6.65 -21.81 10.72
N PRO A 144 -6.46 -22.83 11.61
CA PRO A 144 -5.14 -23.17 12.14
C PRO A 144 -4.10 -23.64 11.11
N TYR A 145 -4.53 -24.04 9.91
CA TYR A 145 -3.63 -24.50 8.84
C TYR A 145 -3.27 -23.41 7.85
N TRP A 146 -4.16 -22.43 7.66
CA TRP A 146 -3.96 -21.31 6.74
C TRP A 146 -4.67 -20.06 7.25
N ALA A 147 -3.94 -18.97 7.36
CA ALA A 147 -4.50 -17.69 7.75
C ALA A 147 -3.98 -16.55 6.87
N ALA A 148 -4.87 -15.63 6.50
CA ALA A 148 -4.53 -14.40 5.83
C ALA A 148 -4.76 -13.22 6.78
N VAL A 149 -3.67 -12.52 7.13
CA VAL A 149 -3.65 -11.45 8.14
C VAL A 149 -3.26 -10.13 7.50
N GLN A 150 -4.05 -9.09 7.72
CA GLN A 150 -3.75 -7.72 7.32
C GLN A 150 -3.52 -6.86 8.57
N VAL A 151 -2.46 -6.04 8.56
CA VAL A 151 -2.19 -5.08 9.64
C VAL A 151 -2.79 -3.74 9.28
N ARG A 152 -3.64 -3.20 10.15
CA ARG A 152 -4.31 -1.91 10.02
C ARG A 152 -3.96 -0.99 11.19
N ASN A 153 -4.41 0.25 11.13
CA ASN A 153 -4.17 1.27 12.16
C ASN A 153 -2.69 1.44 12.49
N ALA A 154 -1.82 1.23 11.51
CA ALA A 154 -0.38 1.44 11.64
C ALA A 154 -0.01 2.85 11.15
N LYS A 155 0.95 3.51 11.81
CA LYS A 155 1.43 4.84 11.42
C LYS A 155 2.02 4.90 10.01
N TYR A 156 2.56 3.77 9.52
CA TYR A 156 3.06 3.60 8.16
C TYR A 156 2.70 2.21 7.63
N PRO A 157 2.58 2.04 6.31
CA PRO A 157 2.27 0.74 5.70
C PRO A 157 3.22 -0.37 6.13
N ILE A 158 2.69 -1.57 6.33
CA ILE A 158 3.47 -2.74 6.70
C ILE A 158 3.88 -3.50 5.43
N ILE A 159 5.18 -3.69 5.24
CA ILE A 159 5.73 -4.31 4.03
C ILE A 159 6.21 -5.74 4.22
N ALA A 160 6.49 -6.15 5.45
CA ALA A 160 6.94 -7.51 5.74
C ALA A 160 6.36 -8.01 7.06
N MET A 161 6.11 -9.32 7.13
CA MET A 161 5.72 -10.02 8.35
C MET A 161 6.45 -11.34 8.44
N GLN A 162 6.80 -11.72 9.66
CA GLN A 162 7.30 -13.05 10.01
C GLN A 162 6.51 -13.58 11.20
N TYR A 163 6.35 -14.89 11.26
CA TYR A 163 5.68 -15.58 12.36
C TYR A 163 6.54 -16.72 12.91
N MET A 164 6.34 -17.04 14.17
CA MET A 164 7.08 -18.11 14.84
C MET A 164 6.45 -19.46 14.51
N LYS A 165 7.25 -20.36 13.95
CA LYS A 165 6.87 -21.74 13.65
C LYS A 165 8.02 -22.65 14.04
N ASN A 166 7.77 -23.66 14.90
CA ASN A 166 8.80 -24.60 15.38
C ASN A 166 10.08 -23.87 15.88
N ASN A 167 9.91 -22.84 16.70
CA ASN A 167 10.96 -21.98 17.25
C ASN A 167 11.81 -21.21 16.21
N ASN A 168 11.37 -21.12 14.96
CA ASN A 168 12.03 -20.37 13.90
C ASN A 168 11.11 -19.25 13.37
N TRP A 169 11.71 -18.11 13.00
CA TRP A 169 11.01 -17.04 12.29
C TRP A 169 10.85 -17.41 10.83
N VAL A 170 9.60 -17.51 10.36
CA VAL A 170 9.24 -17.82 8.97
C VAL A 170 8.64 -16.57 8.33
N SER A 171 9.08 -16.22 7.13
CA SER A 171 8.51 -15.09 6.38
C SER A 171 7.13 -15.43 5.85
N ALA A 172 6.18 -14.53 6.07
CA ALA A 172 4.83 -14.60 5.53
C ALA A 172 4.79 -13.87 4.18
N PRO A 173 4.44 -14.54 3.06
CA PRO A 173 4.27 -13.88 1.77
C PRO A 173 3.21 -12.78 1.85
N LYS A 174 3.51 -11.59 1.27
CA LYS A 174 2.55 -10.51 1.13
C LYS A 174 1.83 -10.61 -0.20
N MET A 175 0.51 -10.63 -0.15
CA MET A 175 -0.36 -10.74 -1.32
C MET A 175 -0.73 -9.37 -1.87
N SER A 176 -1.11 -9.31 -3.15
CA SER A 176 -1.54 -8.08 -3.83
C SER A 176 -2.78 -7.42 -3.19
N TYR A 177 -3.60 -8.20 -2.49
CA TYR A 177 -4.74 -7.72 -1.70
C TYR A 177 -4.38 -7.38 -0.24
N ASN A 178 -3.12 -7.01 0.00
CA ASN A 178 -2.62 -6.48 1.28
C ASN A 178 -2.77 -7.42 2.50
N HIS A 179 -2.66 -8.72 2.30
CA HIS A 179 -2.63 -9.69 3.40
C HIS A 179 -1.31 -10.46 3.41
N PHE A 180 -0.90 -10.89 4.60
CA PHE A 180 0.21 -11.81 4.81
C PHE A 180 -0.34 -13.21 5.03
N ILE A 181 0.25 -14.22 4.37
CA ILE A 181 -0.17 -15.61 4.50
C ILE A 181 0.68 -16.32 5.53
N LEU A 182 0.00 -16.91 6.52
CA LEU A 182 0.60 -17.71 7.59
C LEU A 182 0.09 -19.13 7.48
N GLU A 183 0.97 -20.12 7.58
CA GLU A 183 0.62 -21.53 7.38
C GLU A 183 1.02 -22.41 8.56
N ASN A 184 0.13 -23.36 8.88
CA ASN A 184 0.34 -24.37 9.92
C ASN A 184 0.65 -23.74 11.28
N LEU A 185 -0.21 -22.83 11.73
CA LEU A 185 -0.10 -22.13 13.02
C LEU A 185 -0.41 -23.03 14.21
N GLY A 186 -1.22 -24.08 13.98
CA GLY A 186 -1.74 -24.95 15.03
C GLY A 186 -2.75 -24.25 15.94
N ASN A 187 -3.17 -24.95 17.00
CA ASN A 187 -4.20 -24.50 17.94
C ASN A 187 -3.57 -23.73 19.11
N GLN A 188 -2.83 -22.66 18.80
CA GLN A 188 -2.12 -21.84 19.81
C GLN A 188 -1.99 -20.39 19.35
N THR A 189 -1.63 -19.51 20.26
CA THR A 189 -1.25 -18.14 19.93
C THR A 189 0.06 -18.13 19.12
N THR A 190 0.19 -17.17 18.20
CA THR A 190 1.35 -17.09 17.30
C THR A 190 2.12 -15.79 17.50
N LYS A 191 3.40 -15.89 17.89
CA LYS A 191 4.30 -14.73 17.91
C LYS A 191 4.54 -14.26 16.49
N ILE A 192 4.39 -12.96 16.26
CA ILE A 192 4.66 -12.30 14.98
C ILE A 192 5.66 -11.17 15.17
N ARG A 193 6.32 -10.80 14.07
CA ARG A 193 7.02 -9.53 13.93
C ARG A 193 6.75 -8.98 12.55
N PHE A 194 6.56 -7.68 12.46
CA PHE A 194 6.28 -7.01 11.19
C PHE A 194 7.11 -5.75 11.05
N THR A 195 7.39 -5.39 9.81
CA THR A 195 8.26 -4.27 9.46
C THR A 195 7.48 -3.29 8.59
N ASP A 196 7.52 -2.02 8.94
CA ASP A 196 6.91 -0.96 8.16
C ASP A 196 7.82 -0.52 7.00
N ILE A 197 7.27 0.31 6.14
CA ILE A 197 7.95 0.83 4.95
C ILE A 197 9.15 1.76 5.27
N LYS A 198 9.27 2.23 6.51
CA LYS A 198 10.43 2.98 7.03
C LYS A 198 11.50 2.07 7.66
N GLY A 199 11.30 0.75 7.63
CA GLY A 199 12.23 -0.24 8.19
C GLY A 199 12.09 -0.46 9.70
N ARG A 200 11.09 0.13 10.37
CA ARG A 200 10.87 -0.08 11.80
C ARG A 200 10.16 -1.40 12.03
N GLN A 201 10.59 -2.14 13.05
CA GLN A 201 10.06 -3.48 13.35
C GLN A 201 9.38 -3.50 14.70
N LEU A 202 8.24 -4.18 14.77
CA LEU A 202 7.51 -4.48 16.01
C LEU A 202 7.30 -5.98 16.16
N ARG A 203 7.06 -6.39 17.41
CA ARG A 203 6.69 -7.76 17.78
C ARG A 203 5.39 -7.76 18.52
N ASP A 204 4.53 -8.72 18.21
CA ASP A 204 3.25 -8.91 18.86
C ASP A 204 2.86 -10.39 18.87
N VAL A 205 1.67 -10.70 19.36
CA VAL A 205 1.13 -12.04 19.43
C VAL A 205 -0.28 -12.04 18.83
N LEU A 206 -0.48 -12.84 17.79
CA LEU A 206 -1.81 -13.13 17.28
C LEU A 206 -2.52 -14.15 18.19
N PRO A 207 -3.84 -14.02 18.36
CA PRO A 207 -4.62 -15.05 19.04
C PRO A 207 -4.59 -16.37 18.27
N GLN A 208 -4.99 -17.43 18.94
CA GLN A 208 -5.27 -18.69 18.27
C GLN A 208 -6.30 -18.48 17.16
N MET A 209 -6.04 -19.08 15.98
CA MET A 209 -7.01 -19.07 14.89
C MET A 209 -8.17 -20.01 15.23
N PRO A 210 -9.43 -19.60 14.95
CA PRO A 210 -10.58 -20.50 15.09
C PRO A 210 -10.50 -21.64 14.04
N GLU A 211 -11.16 -22.76 14.30
CA GLU A 211 -11.20 -23.90 13.38
C GLU A 211 -11.75 -23.53 11.99
N SER A 212 -12.63 -22.54 11.92
CA SER A 212 -13.13 -21.98 10.68
C SER A 212 -13.54 -20.51 10.87
N THR A 213 -13.39 -19.72 9.84
CA THR A 213 -13.77 -18.29 9.83
C THR A 213 -14.68 -18.03 8.65
N SER A 214 -16.00 -17.86 8.91
CA SER A 214 -16.99 -17.61 7.85
C SER A 214 -17.02 -16.15 7.39
N GLN A 215 -16.57 -15.23 8.24
CA GLN A 215 -16.49 -13.79 7.96
C GLN A 215 -15.17 -13.24 8.47
N ALA A 216 -14.66 -12.20 7.80
CA ALA A 216 -13.49 -11.50 8.30
C ALA A 216 -13.80 -10.82 9.65
N TYR A 217 -12.83 -10.80 10.55
CA TYR A 217 -12.95 -10.14 11.86
C TYR A 217 -11.69 -9.39 12.23
N MET A 218 -11.84 -8.47 13.20
CA MET A 218 -10.76 -7.61 13.66
C MET A 218 -10.30 -8.03 15.05
N VAL A 219 -8.98 -7.96 15.27
CA VAL A 219 -8.33 -8.18 16.57
C VAL A 219 -7.45 -6.97 16.86
N VAL A 220 -7.63 -6.35 18.01
CA VAL A 220 -6.76 -5.26 18.46
C VAL A 220 -5.44 -5.86 18.92
N GLY A 221 -4.33 -5.37 18.39
CA GLY A 221 -2.99 -5.75 18.81
C GLY A 221 -2.57 -5.10 20.13
N ASN A 222 -1.35 -5.41 20.58
CA ASN A 222 -0.82 -4.90 21.85
C ASN A 222 0.21 -3.77 21.64
N VAL A 223 0.50 -3.41 20.39
CA VAL A 223 1.60 -2.52 20.03
C VAL A 223 1.16 -1.45 19.01
N GLN A 224 1.92 -0.35 18.96
CA GLN A 224 1.87 0.66 17.91
C GLN A 224 3.29 1.06 17.53
N LEU A 225 3.50 1.41 16.26
CA LEU A 225 4.75 1.99 15.77
C LEU A 225 5.05 3.33 16.46
N PRO A 226 6.31 3.56 16.87
CA PRO A 226 6.70 4.81 17.51
C PRO A 226 6.55 6.03 16.61
#